data_507bdbe8193984dce2f356efbe6aa41d
#
_entry.id   507bdbe8193984dce2f356efbe6aa41d
#
_cell.length_a   1.000
_cell.length_b   1.000
_cell.length_c   1.000
_cell.angle_alpha   90.00
_cell.angle_beta   90.00
_cell.angle_gamma   90.00
#
_symmetry.space_group_name_H-M   'P 1'
#
loop_
_entity.id
_entity.type
_entity.pdbx_description
1 polymer ?
#
loop_
_entity_poly.entity_id
_entity_poly.type
_entity_poly.pdbx_seq_one_letter_code
_entity_poly.pdbx_strand_id
1 'polypeptide(L)'
;STPSNSSAASDVYKRQIMRRYMMKIAEHFANEGGSLALITGESIGQVASQTIHNLAITNEVCNMPVFRPCIGMDKQEIVDIAEKIGTFETSIQPFEDCCTIFVAKHPVTKGNLKRIKKSEEHLEDVIDDLMKEAIDSTEIIHVK
;
A
#
# COMPACT_ATOMS: atom_id res chain seq x y z
N SER A 1 11.11 -12.90 32.07
CA SER A 1 11.65 -12.72 30.74
C SER A 1 10.66 -11.92 29.93
N THR A 2 10.97 -10.66 29.67
CA THR A 2 10.24 -9.74 28.79
C THR A 2 10.33 -10.25 27.35
N PRO A 3 9.20 -10.36 26.59
CA PRO A 3 9.26 -10.66 25.19
C PRO A 3 10.02 -9.54 24.47
N SER A 4 10.97 -9.91 23.64
CA SER A 4 11.84 -8.97 22.95
C SER A 4 11.01 -7.97 22.12
N ASN A 5 11.29 -6.69 22.29
CA ASN A 5 10.71 -5.56 21.53
C ASN A 5 10.90 -5.66 19.99
N SER A 6 11.60 -6.68 19.48
CA SER A 6 11.92 -6.84 18.08
C SER A 6 10.75 -7.34 17.21
N SER A 7 9.90 -8.24 17.74
CA SER A 7 8.78 -8.78 16.96
C SER A 7 7.64 -7.77 16.81
N ALA A 8 7.29 -7.05 17.87
CA ALA A 8 6.24 -6.03 17.84
C ALA A 8 6.64 -4.83 16.96
N ALA A 9 7.93 -4.44 16.94
CA ALA A 9 8.41 -3.38 16.09
C ALA A 9 8.40 -3.77 14.60
N SER A 10 8.67 -5.04 14.28
CA SER A 10 8.59 -5.54 12.89
C SER A 10 7.15 -5.57 12.37
N ASP A 11 6.18 -5.97 13.20
CA ASP A 11 4.76 -6.02 12.82
C ASP A 11 4.18 -4.63 12.53
N VAL A 12 4.67 -3.64 13.23
CA VAL A 12 4.26 -2.24 13.05
C VAL A 12 4.62 -1.70 11.66
N TYR A 13 5.76 -2.11 11.10
CA TYR A 13 6.22 -1.64 9.79
C TYR A 13 5.82 -2.55 8.63
N LYS A 14 5.36 -3.77 8.87
CA LYS A 14 5.00 -4.73 7.81
C LYS A 14 4.05 -4.15 6.77
N ARG A 15 3.00 -3.45 7.21
CA ARG A 15 2.05 -2.82 6.30
C ARG A 15 2.69 -1.74 5.44
N GLN A 16 3.61 -0.95 6.00
CA GLN A 16 4.32 0.08 5.24
C GLN A 16 5.25 -0.53 4.21
N ILE A 17 5.99 -1.57 4.59
CA ILE A 17 6.88 -2.32 3.69
C ILE A 17 6.05 -2.93 2.55
N MET A 18 4.96 -3.64 2.85
CA MET A 18 4.06 -4.21 1.84
C MET A 18 3.60 -3.14 0.84
N ARG A 19 3.12 -1.98 1.33
CA ARG A 19 2.65 -0.88 0.46
C ARG A 19 3.77 -0.32 -0.42
N ARG A 20 5.00 -0.23 0.08
CA ARG A 20 6.16 0.19 -0.71
C ARG A 20 6.43 -0.78 -1.87
N TYR A 21 6.37 -2.10 -1.62
CA TYR A 21 6.53 -3.09 -2.69
C TYR A 21 5.34 -3.10 -3.66
N MET A 22 4.11 -2.91 -3.19
CA MET A 22 2.95 -2.71 -4.08
C MET A 22 3.17 -1.54 -5.03
N MET A 23 3.72 -0.41 -4.55
CA MET A 23 4.03 0.74 -5.40
C MET A 23 5.14 0.46 -6.41
N LYS A 24 6.19 -0.29 -6.01
CA LYS A 24 7.25 -0.71 -6.94
C LYS A 24 6.70 -1.61 -8.06
N ILE A 25 5.83 -2.58 -7.73
CA ILE A 25 5.19 -3.45 -8.72
C ILE A 25 4.29 -2.64 -9.65
N ALA A 26 3.49 -1.71 -9.10
CA ALA A 26 2.64 -0.84 -9.90
C ALA A 26 3.45 0.04 -10.86
N GLU A 27 4.58 0.60 -10.41
CA GLU A 27 5.49 1.38 -11.25
C GLU A 27 6.13 0.52 -12.35
N HIS A 28 6.47 -0.74 -12.05
CA HIS A 28 6.97 -1.68 -13.06
C HIS A 28 5.98 -1.84 -14.20
N PHE A 29 4.71 -2.17 -13.92
CA PHE A 29 3.67 -2.32 -14.94
C PHE A 29 3.31 -1.00 -15.63
N ALA A 30 3.36 0.12 -14.91
CA ALA A 30 3.16 1.44 -15.51
C ALA A 30 4.23 1.74 -16.59
N ASN A 31 5.48 1.43 -16.28
CA ASN A 31 6.60 1.61 -17.23
C ASN A 31 6.46 0.69 -18.46
N GLU A 32 6.13 -0.60 -18.25
CA GLU A 32 5.88 -1.53 -19.35
C GLU A 32 4.71 -1.11 -20.23
N GLY A 33 3.63 -0.59 -19.62
CA GLY A 33 2.45 -0.09 -20.32
C GLY A 33 2.61 1.31 -20.91
N GLY A 34 3.75 1.97 -20.74
CA GLY A 34 3.99 3.33 -21.19
C GLY A 34 3.18 4.40 -20.43
N SER A 35 2.73 4.09 -19.21
CA SER A 35 2.04 5.06 -18.35
C SER A 35 3.03 6.05 -17.74
N LEU A 36 2.58 7.29 -17.54
CA LEU A 36 3.43 8.38 -17.02
C LEU A 36 3.19 8.69 -15.54
N ALA A 37 2.21 8.03 -14.91
CA ALA A 37 1.83 8.27 -13.52
C ALA A 37 1.10 7.06 -12.94
N LEU A 38 1.07 6.98 -11.60
CA LEU A 38 0.22 6.08 -10.84
C LEU A 38 -0.99 6.84 -10.28
N ILE A 39 -2.09 6.13 -10.08
CA ILE A 39 -3.28 6.66 -9.39
C ILE A 39 -3.59 5.74 -8.22
N THR A 40 -3.80 6.31 -7.03
CA THR A 40 -4.18 5.56 -5.83
C THR A 40 -5.44 6.14 -5.19
N GLY A 41 -6.23 5.28 -4.53
CA GLY A 41 -7.45 5.67 -3.82
C GLY A 41 -7.21 6.11 -2.36
N GLU A 42 -6.03 6.58 -2.02
CA GLU A 42 -5.69 6.99 -0.65
C GLU A 42 -6.41 8.25 -0.23
N SER A 43 -6.83 8.29 1.05
CA SER A 43 -7.42 9.47 1.71
C SER A 43 -6.74 9.69 3.06
N ILE A 44 -6.41 10.96 3.38
CA ILE A 44 -5.71 11.30 4.62
C ILE A 44 -6.61 11.04 5.83
N GLY A 45 -6.06 10.35 6.84
CA GLY A 45 -6.71 10.19 8.15
C GLY A 45 -7.77 9.09 8.24
N GLN A 46 -8.11 8.42 7.14
CA GLN A 46 -9.09 7.32 7.16
C GLN A 46 -8.58 6.11 7.94
N VAL A 47 -7.30 5.78 7.79
CA VAL A 47 -6.62 4.71 8.52
C VAL A 47 -5.22 5.13 8.93
N ALA A 48 -4.65 4.46 9.93
CA ALA A 48 -3.32 4.78 10.45
C ALA A 48 -2.19 4.74 9.41
N SER A 49 -2.34 3.97 8.35
CA SER A 49 -1.37 3.89 7.24
C SER A 49 -1.46 5.04 6.25
N GLN A 50 -2.51 5.86 6.31
CA GLN A 50 -2.77 6.97 5.39
C GLN A 50 -2.59 8.35 6.07
N THR A 51 -1.66 8.45 7.00
CA THR A 51 -1.18 9.75 7.50
C THR A 51 -0.19 10.36 6.52
N ILE A 52 -0.02 11.67 6.55
CA ILE A 52 0.97 12.38 5.70
C ILE A 52 2.36 11.75 5.79
N HIS A 53 2.80 11.38 7.00
CA HIS A 53 4.11 10.76 7.20
C HIS A 53 4.19 9.38 6.52
N ASN A 54 3.16 8.56 6.64
CA ASN A 54 3.12 7.23 6.06
C ASN A 54 2.96 7.27 4.54
N LEU A 55 2.21 8.23 4.01
CA LEU A 55 2.11 8.46 2.57
C LEU A 55 3.44 8.90 1.96
N ALA A 56 4.18 9.79 2.63
CA ALA A 56 5.51 10.21 2.18
C ALA A 56 6.49 9.02 2.11
N ILE A 57 6.45 8.12 3.10
CA ILE A 57 7.26 6.90 3.14
C ILE A 57 6.90 5.95 1.98
N THR A 58 5.62 5.75 1.73
CA THR A 58 5.15 4.91 0.63
C THR A 58 5.51 5.50 -0.73
N ASN A 59 5.40 6.83 -0.86
CA ASN A 59 5.70 7.53 -2.11
C ASN A 59 7.21 7.56 -2.45
N GLU A 60 8.08 7.42 -1.46
CA GLU A 60 9.54 7.54 -1.64
C GLU A 60 10.12 6.50 -2.60
N VAL A 61 9.45 5.36 -2.79
CA VAL A 61 9.90 4.30 -3.72
C VAL A 61 9.46 4.54 -5.18
N CYS A 62 8.65 5.56 -5.45
CA CYS A 62 8.14 5.86 -6.78
C CYS A 62 8.97 6.96 -7.44
N ASN A 63 9.34 6.74 -8.71
CA ASN A 63 10.07 7.71 -9.54
C ASN A 63 9.13 8.47 -10.49
N MET A 64 7.87 8.10 -10.56
CA MET A 64 6.85 8.78 -11.36
C MET A 64 5.82 9.49 -10.46
N PRO A 65 5.06 10.47 -11.00
CA PRO A 65 3.99 11.13 -10.25
C PRO A 65 2.94 10.14 -9.74
N VAL A 66 2.44 10.36 -8.53
CA VAL A 66 1.34 9.59 -7.94
C VAL A 66 0.16 10.52 -7.69
N PHE A 67 -0.92 10.34 -8.42
CA PHE A 67 -2.16 11.10 -8.24
C PHE A 67 -3.07 10.43 -7.21
N ARG A 68 -3.65 11.24 -6.34
CA ARG A 68 -4.53 10.80 -5.25
C ARG A 68 -5.84 11.58 -5.29
N PRO A 69 -6.77 11.26 -6.20
CA PRO A 69 -8.00 12.04 -6.38
C PRO A 69 -8.86 12.13 -5.12
N CYS A 70 -8.79 11.14 -4.22
CA CYS A 70 -9.58 11.11 -2.98
C CYS A 70 -8.83 11.66 -1.76
N ILE A 71 -7.65 12.24 -1.89
CA ILE A 71 -6.72 12.52 -0.79
C ILE A 71 -7.33 13.41 0.32
N GLY A 72 -8.17 14.36 -0.04
CA GLY A 72 -8.82 15.29 0.88
C GLY A 72 -10.27 14.96 1.21
N MET A 73 -10.79 13.85 0.68
CA MET A 73 -12.18 13.45 0.87
C MET A 73 -12.36 12.65 2.14
N ASP A 74 -13.48 12.82 2.82
CA ASP A 74 -13.90 11.93 3.88
C ASP A 74 -14.54 10.64 3.34
N LYS A 75 -14.84 9.71 4.25
CA LYS A 75 -15.39 8.41 3.85
C LYS A 75 -16.75 8.55 3.16
N GLN A 76 -17.61 9.47 3.62
CA GLN A 76 -18.93 9.65 3.06
C GLN A 76 -18.85 10.23 1.65
N GLU A 77 -18.01 11.22 1.42
CA GLU A 77 -17.79 11.81 0.09
C GLU A 77 -17.34 10.75 -0.93
N ILE A 78 -16.44 9.82 -0.50
CA ILE A 78 -15.97 8.72 -1.36
C ILE A 78 -17.11 7.73 -1.64
N VAL A 79 -17.94 7.40 -0.65
CA VAL A 79 -19.12 6.53 -0.81
C VAL A 79 -20.11 7.15 -1.78
N ASP A 80 -20.43 8.43 -1.62
CA ASP A 80 -21.38 9.14 -2.48
C ASP A 80 -20.93 9.14 -3.95
N ILE A 81 -19.63 9.30 -4.18
CA ILE A 81 -19.04 9.19 -5.54
C ILE A 81 -19.17 7.76 -6.06
N ALA A 82 -18.83 6.75 -5.23
CA ALA A 82 -18.91 5.34 -5.63
C ALA A 82 -20.35 4.92 -5.99
N GLU A 83 -21.35 5.38 -5.24
CA GLU A 83 -22.77 5.19 -5.55
C GLU A 83 -23.13 5.86 -6.88
N LYS A 84 -22.74 7.11 -7.05
CA LYS A 84 -23.03 7.89 -8.26
C LYS A 84 -22.46 7.28 -9.54
N ILE A 85 -21.29 6.68 -9.47
CA ILE A 85 -20.65 6.01 -10.62
C ILE A 85 -20.98 4.51 -10.71
N GLY A 86 -21.79 3.97 -9.80
CA GLY A 86 -22.28 2.59 -9.82
C GLY A 86 -21.24 1.54 -9.41
N THR A 87 -20.22 1.90 -8.63
CA THR A 87 -19.17 0.97 -8.17
C THR A 87 -19.34 0.54 -6.71
N PHE A 88 -20.24 1.18 -5.96
CA PHE A 88 -20.39 0.94 -4.52
C PHE A 88 -20.74 -0.50 -4.20
N GLU A 89 -21.78 -1.06 -4.83
CA GLU A 89 -22.25 -2.43 -4.60
C GLU A 89 -21.17 -3.49 -4.87
N THR A 90 -20.31 -3.25 -5.85
CA THR A 90 -19.16 -4.12 -6.11
C THR A 90 -18.08 -3.96 -5.04
N SER A 91 -17.86 -2.73 -4.57
CA SER A 91 -16.80 -2.41 -3.60
C SER A 91 -17.06 -2.96 -2.19
N ILE A 92 -18.33 -3.18 -1.81
CA ILE A 92 -18.71 -3.69 -0.50
C ILE A 92 -18.83 -5.22 -0.44
N GLN A 93 -18.58 -5.93 -1.54
CA GLN A 93 -18.61 -7.40 -1.54
C GLN A 93 -17.61 -7.96 -0.53
N PRO A 94 -17.99 -9.02 0.22
CA PRO A 94 -17.12 -9.62 1.22
C PRO A 94 -15.98 -10.41 0.55
N PHE A 95 -14.79 -9.82 0.49
CA PHE A 95 -13.56 -10.49 0.10
C PHE A 95 -12.52 -10.41 1.22
N GLU A 96 -11.60 -11.35 1.21
CA GLU A 96 -10.45 -11.30 2.11
C GLU A 96 -9.61 -10.05 1.80
N ASP A 97 -9.37 -9.24 2.84
CA ASP A 97 -8.57 -8.02 2.74
C ASP A 97 -7.19 -8.25 3.35
N CYS A 98 -6.13 -7.84 2.65
CA CYS A 98 -4.77 -7.86 3.18
C CYS A 98 -4.63 -7.05 4.48
N CYS A 99 -5.54 -6.12 4.77
CA CYS A 99 -5.60 -5.37 6.02
C CYS A 99 -5.84 -6.25 7.24
N THR A 100 -6.51 -7.40 7.09
CA THR A 100 -6.79 -8.35 8.18
C THR A 100 -5.58 -9.20 8.54
N ILE A 101 -4.64 -9.41 7.60
CA ILE A 101 -3.42 -10.21 7.80
C ILE A 101 -2.42 -9.49 8.71
N PHE A 102 -2.38 -8.15 8.65
CA PHE A 102 -1.41 -7.33 9.38
C PHE A 102 -2.07 -6.43 10.42
N VAL A 103 -2.78 -7.03 11.39
CA VAL A 103 -3.38 -6.29 12.51
C VAL A 103 -2.31 -5.99 13.55
N ALA A 104 -1.72 -4.79 13.49
CA ALA A 104 -0.86 -4.31 14.56
C ALA A 104 -1.71 -3.86 15.75
N LYS A 105 -1.40 -4.34 16.96
CA LYS A 105 -2.05 -3.90 18.21
C LYS A 105 -1.90 -2.38 18.42
N HIS A 106 -0.82 -1.79 17.93
CA HIS A 106 -0.54 -0.35 17.99
C HIS A 106 -0.04 0.12 16.62
N PRO A 107 -0.93 0.56 15.72
CA PRO A 107 -0.52 1.04 14.41
C PRO A 107 0.30 2.33 14.52
N VAL A 108 1.39 2.42 13.75
CA VAL A 108 2.26 3.59 13.72
C VAL A 108 1.66 4.65 12.79
N THR A 109 1.22 5.75 13.37
CA THR A 109 0.72 6.92 12.63
C THR A 109 1.84 7.85 12.16
N LYS A 110 3.00 7.82 12.82
CA LYS A 110 4.23 8.53 12.45
C LYS A 110 5.31 7.51 12.06
N GLY A 111 5.30 7.07 10.82
CA GLY A 111 6.34 6.19 10.29
C GLY A 111 7.71 6.89 10.27
N ASN A 112 8.76 6.08 10.40
CA ASN A 112 10.15 6.55 10.30
C ASN A 112 10.83 5.81 9.15
N LEU A 113 11.14 6.54 8.08
CA LEU A 113 11.73 5.99 6.86
C LEU A 113 13.04 5.22 7.12
N LYS A 114 13.90 5.73 8.01
CA LYS A 114 15.17 5.04 8.35
C LYS A 114 14.92 3.67 8.98
N ARG A 115 13.93 3.57 9.86
CA ARG A 115 13.56 2.28 10.49
C ARG A 115 12.94 1.31 9.48
N ILE A 116 12.13 1.83 8.55
CA ILE A 116 11.54 1.01 7.50
C ILE A 116 12.62 0.48 6.57
N LYS A 117 13.53 1.33 6.08
CA LYS A 117 14.68 0.90 5.25
C LYS A 117 15.53 -0.15 5.97
N LYS A 118 15.82 0.04 7.26
CA LYS A 118 16.54 -0.96 8.06
C LYS A 118 15.77 -2.28 8.18
N SER A 119 14.44 -2.24 8.22
CA SER A 119 13.63 -3.46 8.23
C SER A 119 13.58 -4.12 6.84
N GLU A 120 13.64 -3.35 5.77
CA GLU A 120 13.76 -3.86 4.39
C GLU A 120 15.10 -4.58 4.14
N GLU A 121 16.20 -4.14 4.79
CA GLU A 121 17.51 -4.83 4.72
C GLU A 121 17.43 -6.32 5.10
N HIS A 122 16.52 -6.69 6.00
CA HIS A 122 16.29 -8.09 6.37
C HIS A 122 15.60 -8.92 5.28
N LEU A 123 15.09 -8.29 4.24
CA LEU A 123 14.44 -8.93 3.10
C LEU A 123 15.34 -9.02 1.86
N GLU A 124 16.52 -8.40 1.88
CA GLU A 124 17.42 -8.28 0.70
C GLU A 124 17.71 -9.64 0.04
N ASP A 125 17.88 -10.70 0.85
CA ASP A 125 18.19 -12.04 0.35
C ASP A 125 17.03 -12.72 -0.41
N VAL A 126 15.78 -12.28 -0.21
CA VAL A 126 14.58 -12.97 -0.73
C VAL A 126 13.67 -12.07 -1.56
N ILE A 127 13.82 -10.75 -1.46
CA ILE A 127 12.85 -9.81 -1.99
C ILE A 127 12.85 -9.78 -3.52
N ASP A 128 14.00 -9.90 -4.14
CA ASP A 128 14.11 -9.87 -5.61
C ASP A 128 13.41 -11.09 -6.22
N ASP A 129 13.56 -12.26 -5.61
CA ASP A 129 12.87 -13.49 -6.05
C ASP A 129 11.34 -13.37 -5.86
N LEU A 130 10.90 -12.83 -4.70
CA LEU A 130 9.49 -12.61 -4.42
C LEU A 130 8.87 -11.57 -5.36
N MET A 131 9.59 -10.49 -5.66
CA MET A 131 9.15 -9.47 -6.61
C MET A 131 9.02 -10.06 -8.02
N LYS A 132 10.01 -10.85 -8.44
CA LYS A 132 10.00 -11.54 -9.72
C LYS A 132 8.82 -12.50 -9.81
N GLU A 133 8.60 -13.34 -8.79
CA GLU A 133 7.46 -14.25 -8.73
C GLU A 133 6.13 -13.50 -8.82
N ALA A 134 5.96 -12.38 -8.09
CA ALA A 134 4.76 -11.55 -8.14
C ALA A 134 4.51 -10.98 -9.53
N ILE A 135 5.55 -10.51 -10.22
CA ILE A 135 5.45 -9.97 -11.59
C ILE A 135 5.14 -11.09 -12.59
N ASP A 136 5.89 -12.19 -12.55
CA ASP A 136 5.76 -13.30 -13.49
C ASP A 136 4.41 -14.03 -13.36
N SER A 137 3.80 -14.05 -12.17
CA SER A 137 2.50 -14.67 -11.91
C SER A 137 1.30 -13.76 -12.20
N THR A 138 1.53 -12.54 -12.66
CA THR A 138 0.45 -11.58 -12.94
C THR A 138 -0.37 -12.03 -14.13
N GLU A 139 -1.68 -12.15 -13.95
CA GLU A 139 -2.64 -12.45 -15.01
C GLU A 139 -3.19 -11.14 -15.61
N ILE A 140 -3.17 -11.05 -16.93
CA ILE A 140 -3.75 -9.92 -17.68
C ILE A 140 -5.12 -10.34 -18.21
N ILE A 141 -6.18 -9.71 -17.71
CA ILE A 141 -7.56 -9.93 -18.14
C ILE A 141 -7.99 -8.81 -19.07
N HIS A 142 -8.29 -9.15 -20.31
CA HIS A 142 -8.84 -8.18 -21.28
C HIS A 142 -10.35 -8.11 -21.14
N VAL A 143 -10.86 -6.97 -20.67
CA VAL A 143 -12.29 -6.68 -20.57
C VAL A 143 -12.76 -6.07 -21.88
N LYS A 144 -13.84 -6.63 -22.46
CA LYS A 144 -14.49 -6.13 -23.69
C LYS A 144 -15.48 -5.03 -23.37
#